data_f07756d04df9f138cad2093c261de780
#
_entry.id   f07756d04df9f138cad2093c261de780
#
_cell.length_a   1.000
_cell.length_b   1.000
_cell.length_c   1.000
_cell.angle_alpha   90.00
_cell.angle_beta   90.00
_cell.angle_gamma   90.00
#
_symmetry.space_group_name_H-M   'P 1'
#
loop_
_entity.id
_entity.type
_entity.pdbx_description
1 polymer ?
#
loop_
_entity_poly.entity_id
_entity_poly.type
_entity_poly.pdbx_seq_one_letter_code
_entity_poly.pdbx_strand_id
1 'polypeptide(L)'
;MYANGAFKNPFADFDFSKFAGEFKVPTVDMESMVETGRKNFAAMTTMSTAAVESIKAIAQRQGDMVRAAMEDLSKHGSDVMSAATVEEKAAKQIDFAKKSYEAAMANTKELADLYTKGHAEALATISERITALSDEVKAAIAKK
;
A
#
# COMPACT_ATOMS: atom_id res chain seq x y z
N MET A 1 13.75 -26.18 -18.31
CA MET A 1 14.56 -26.55 -17.13
C MET A 1 14.79 -25.28 -16.33
N TYR A 2 13.83 -24.90 -15.50
CA TYR A 2 13.89 -23.66 -14.68
C TYR A 2 14.30 -24.08 -13.27
N ALA A 3 15.47 -23.61 -12.84
CA ALA A 3 16.01 -23.87 -11.52
C ALA A 3 15.17 -23.13 -10.47
N ASN A 4 14.61 -23.90 -9.55
CA ASN A 4 13.98 -23.43 -8.31
C ASN A 4 15.05 -22.72 -7.46
N GLY A 5 15.16 -21.41 -7.61
CA GLY A 5 15.85 -20.55 -6.65
C GLY A 5 14.95 -20.37 -5.43
N ALA A 6 15.02 -21.30 -4.50
CA ALA A 6 14.42 -21.12 -3.18
C ALA A 6 15.03 -19.86 -2.56
N PHE A 7 14.21 -18.83 -2.39
CA PHE A 7 14.54 -17.68 -1.56
C PHE A 7 14.80 -18.21 -0.14
N LYS A 8 16.08 -18.45 0.16
CA LYS A 8 16.50 -18.70 1.54
C LYS A 8 16.23 -17.43 2.34
N ASN A 9 15.27 -17.54 3.22
CA ASN A 9 14.95 -16.49 4.17
C ASN A 9 16.21 -16.22 5.03
N PRO A 10 16.89 -15.06 4.92
CA PRO A 10 18.12 -14.80 5.66
C PRO A 10 17.92 -14.77 7.18
N PHE A 11 16.67 -14.78 7.64
CA PHE A 11 16.31 -14.84 9.06
C PHE A 11 16.04 -16.27 9.57
N ALA A 12 15.99 -17.29 8.68
CA ALA A 12 15.74 -18.66 9.10
C ALA A 12 16.97 -19.34 9.74
N ASP A 13 18.17 -18.86 9.44
CA ASP A 13 19.44 -19.34 10.01
C ASP A 13 19.95 -18.50 11.21
N PHE A 14 19.18 -17.51 11.66
CA PHE A 14 19.56 -16.71 12.80
C PHE A 14 19.26 -17.50 14.10
N ASP A 15 20.26 -18.19 14.58
CA ASP A 15 20.19 -18.95 15.85
C ASP A 15 20.19 -17.95 17.03
N PHE A 16 18.99 -17.51 17.39
CA PHE A 16 18.76 -16.56 18.47
C PHE A 16 19.26 -17.08 19.83
N SER A 17 19.36 -18.40 19.99
CA SER A 17 19.85 -19.00 21.22
C SER A 17 21.36 -18.80 21.42
N LYS A 18 22.15 -18.72 20.34
CA LYS A 18 23.57 -18.38 20.39
C LYS A 18 23.80 -16.91 20.74
N PHE A 19 22.98 -16.02 20.18
CA PHE A 19 23.08 -14.59 20.46
C PHE A 19 22.68 -14.25 21.90
N ALA A 20 21.68 -14.94 22.46
CA ALA A 20 21.26 -14.77 23.86
C ALA A 20 22.28 -15.31 24.88
N GLY A 21 23.12 -16.28 24.49
CA GLY A 21 24.16 -16.85 25.36
C GLY A 21 25.42 -15.99 25.53
N GLU A 22 25.72 -15.13 24.57
CA GLU A 22 26.92 -14.29 24.54
C GLU A 22 26.74 -12.93 25.24
N PHE A 23 25.51 -12.44 25.31
CA PHE A 23 25.13 -11.27 26.11
C PHE A 23 24.58 -11.75 27.44
N LYS A 24 25.31 -11.53 28.54
CA LYS A 24 24.79 -11.59 29.92
C LYS A 24 23.76 -10.45 30.08
N VAL A 25 22.61 -10.59 29.46
CA VAL A 25 21.46 -9.70 29.68
C VAL A 25 20.84 -10.16 30.99
N PRO A 26 20.68 -9.29 32.00
CA PRO A 26 20.02 -9.66 33.23
C PRO A 26 18.62 -10.15 32.93
N THR A 27 18.32 -11.40 33.30
CA THR A 27 17.05 -12.12 33.23
C THR A 27 15.94 -11.40 32.44
N VAL A 28 16.07 -11.41 31.10
CA VAL A 28 14.96 -11.04 30.23
C VAL A 28 14.00 -12.22 30.29
N ASP A 29 12.77 -11.95 30.72
CA ASP A 29 11.71 -12.94 30.76
C ASP A 29 11.48 -13.47 29.35
N MET A 30 11.80 -14.74 29.11
CA MET A 30 11.68 -15.40 27.82
C MET A 30 10.23 -15.35 27.31
N GLU A 31 9.25 -15.39 28.19
CA GLU A 31 7.83 -15.28 27.87
C GLU A 31 7.50 -13.89 27.29
N SER A 32 8.04 -12.83 27.92
CA SER A 32 7.90 -11.45 27.42
C SER A 32 8.56 -11.26 26.04
N MET A 33 9.71 -11.89 25.78
CA MET A 33 10.37 -11.83 24.48
C MET A 33 9.55 -12.53 23.38
N VAL A 34 8.99 -13.69 23.70
CA VAL A 34 8.14 -14.44 22.75
C VAL A 34 6.86 -13.63 22.45
N GLU A 35 6.25 -13.03 23.48
CA GLU A 35 5.07 -12.21 23.31
C GLU A 35 5.36 -10.96 22.45
N THR A 36 6.45 -10.27 22.71
CA THR A 36 6.91 -9.12 21.90
C THR A 36 7.17 -9.53 20.45
N GLY A 37 7.80 -10.69 20.23
CA GLY A 37 8.01 -11.25 18.90
C GLY A 37 6.70 -11.52 18.15
N ARG A 38 5.72 -12.10 18.83
CA ARG A 38 4.37 -12.32 18.24
C ARG A 38 3.67 -11.03 17.87
N LYS A 39 3.73 -10.01 18.74
CA LYS A 39 3.16 -8.69 18.47
C LYS A 39 3.84 -8.00 17.29
N ASN A 40 5.17 -8.10 17.18
CA ASN A 40 5.92 -7.57 16.04
C ASN A 40 5.53 -8.28 14.74
N PHE A 41 5.41 -9.60 14.78
CA PHE A 41 5.00 -10.38 13.61
C PHE A 41 3.55 -10.04 13.19
N ALA A 42 2.64 -9.88 14.15
CA ALA A 42 1.26 -9.45 13.87
C ALA A 42 1.22 -8.06 13.23
N ALA A 43 2.00 -7.10 13.72
CA ALA A 43 2.09 -5.77 13.13
C ALA A 43 2.63 -5.82 11.69
N MET A 44 3.67 -6.62 11.42
CA MET A 44 4.19 -6.83 10.07
C MET A 44 3.15 -7.44 9.13
N THR A 45 2.37 -8.42 9.62
CA THR A 45 1.30 -9.05 8.85
C THR A 45 0.22 -8.03 8.51
N THR A 46 -0.20 -7.21 9.47
CA THR A 46 -1.17 -6.13 9.26
C THR A 46 -0.68 -5.14 8.21
N MET A 47 0.57 -4.69 8.31
CA MET A 47 1.17 -3.80 7.32
C MET A 47 1.21 -4.42 5.92
N SER A 48 1.61 -5.68 5.82
CA SER A 48 1.68 -6.40 4.53
C SER A 48 0.29 -6.54 3.91
N THR A 49 -0.73 -6.85 4.71
CA THR A 49 -2.11 -6.94 4.25
C THR A 49 -2.61 -5.57 3.76
N ALA A 50 -2.40 -4.51 4.53
CA ALA A 50 -2.79 -3.15 4.15
C ALA A 50 -2.09 -2.69 2.86
N ALA A 51 -0.80 -3.01 2.70
CA ALA A 51 -0.06 -2.72 1.48
C ALA A 51 -0.64 -3.45 0.26
N VAL A 52 -0.98 -4.74 0.39
CA VAL A 52 -1.60 -5.51 -0.69
C VAL A 52 -2.98 -4.95 -1.04
N GLU A 53 -3.79 -4.59 -0.05
CA GLU A 53 -5.12 -4.00 -0.28
C GLU A 53 -5.01 -2.63 -0.96
N SER A 54 -4.04 -1.81 -0.56
CA SER A 54 -3.76 -0.52 -1.21
C SER A 54 -3.36 -0.69 -2.68
N ILE A 55 -2.47 -1.63 -2.98
CA ILE A 55 -2.06 -1.95 -4.37
C ILE A 55 -3.27 -2.44 -5.19
N LYS A 56 -4.11 -3.30 -4.62
CA LYS A 56 -5.34 -3.76 -5.30
C LYS A 56 -6.29 -2.61 -5.58
N ALA A 57 -6.52 -1.72 -4.63
CA ALA A 57 -7.40 -0.57 -4.81
C ALA A 57 -6.89 0.35 -5.93
N ILE A 58 -5.58 0.62 -5.98
CA ILE A 58 -4.95 1.40 -7.03
C ILE A 58 -5.12 0.71 -8.39
N ALA A 59 -4.85 -0.59 -8.49
CA ALA A 59 -4.97 -1.36 -9.72
C ALA A 59 -6.42 -1.41 -10.23
N GLN A 60 -7.39 -1.62 -9.35
CA GLN A 60 -8.82 -1.58 -9.68
C GLN A 60 -9.21 -0.20 -10.21
N ARG A 61 -8.80 0.85 -9.50
CA ARG A 61 -9.11 2.22 -9.91
C ARG A 61 -8.51 2.57 -11.27
N GLN A 62 -7.27 2.15 -11.53
CA GLN A 62 -6.65 2.30 -12.86
C GLN A 62 -7.44 1.56 -13.96
N GLY A 63 -7.90 0.35 -13.68
CA GLY A 63 -8.74 -0.42 -14.61
C GLY A 63 -10.06 0.30 -14.91
N ASP A 64 -10.71 0.86 -13.90
CA ASP A 64 -11.96 1.62 -14.06
C ASP A 64 -11.73 2.92 -14.85
N MET A 65 -10.62 3.62 -14.62
CA MET A 65 -10.24 4.81 -15.38
C MET A 65 -10.03 4.50 -16.86
N VAL A 66 -9.35 3.39 -17.18
CA VAL A 66 -9.15 2.96 -18.57
C VAL A 66 -10.48 2.63 -19.22
N ARG A 67 -11.36 1.90 -18.53
CA ARG A 67 -12.70 1.55 -19.04
C ARG A 67 -13.52 2.80 -19.32
N ALA A 68 -13.58 3.73 -18.36
CA ALA A 68 -14.29 4.99 -18.51
C ALA A 68 -13.75 5.81 -19.70
N ALA A 69 -12.42 5.91 -19.84
CA ALA A 69 -11.81 6.60 -20.97
C ALA A 69 -12.15 5.97 -22.34
N MET A 70 -12.24 4.65 -22.40
CA MET A 70 -12.64 3.94 -23.62
C MET A 70 -14.12 4.16 -23.97
N GLU A 71 -15.00 4.17 -22.96
CA GLU A 71 -16.41 4.48 -23.13
C GLU A 71 -16.60 5.93 -23.60
N ASP A 72 -15.91 6.89 -22.98
CA ASP A 72 -15.97 8.30 -23.36
C ASP A 72 -15.43 8.52 -24.78
N LEU A 73 -14.35 7.84 -25.15
CA LEU A 73 -13.80 7.92 -26.51
C LEU A 73 -14.78 7.35 -27.57
N SER A 74 -15.41 6.20 -27.28
CA SER A 74 -16.39 5.57 -28.14
C SER A 74 -17.61 6.47 -28.32
N LYS A 75 -18.12 7.03 -27.22
CA LYS A 75 -19.24 7.98 -27.26
C LYS A 75 -18.90 9.24 -28.05
N HIS A 76 -17.71 9.81 -27.78
CA HIS A 76 -17.24 10.97 -28.52
C HIS A 76 -17.16 10.71 -30.01
N GLY A 77 -16.63 9.56 -30.46
CA GLY A 77 -16.59 9.16 -31.88
C GLY A 77 -17.97 9.15 -32.49
N SER A 78 -18.96 8.55 -31.81
CA SER A 78 -20.35 8.53 -32.24
C SER A 78 -20.96 9.94 -32.32
N ASP A 79 -20.70 10.77 -31.29
CA ASP A 79 -21.21 12.15 -31.25
C ASP A 79 -20.65 13.03 -32.37
N VAL A 80 -19.38 12.88 -32.70
CA VAL A 80 -18.75 13.62 -33.81
C VAL A 80 -19.27 13.14 -35.16
N MET A 81 -19.49 11.83 -35.32
CA MET A 81 -20.03 11.29 -36.57
C MET A 81 -21.48 11.73 -36.82
N SER A 82 -22.27 11.93 -35.78
CA SER A 82 -23.66 12.37 -35.85
C SER A 82 -23.81 13.88 -36.02
N ALA A 83 -22.74 14.67 -35.90
CA ALA A 83 -22.79 16.12 -36.03
C ALA A 83 -23.00 16.53 -37.49
N ALA A 84 -23.95 17.44 -37.71
CA ALA A 84 -24.38 17.84 -39.06
C ALA A 84 -23.42 18.84 -39.70
N THR A 85 -22.73 19.67 -38.93
CA THR A 85 -21.85 20.74 -39.41
C THR A 85 -20.42 20.61 -38.92
N VAL A 86 -19.49 21.28 -39.59
CA VAL A 86 -18.08 21.33 -39.20
C VAL A 86 -17.92 22.07 -37.89
N GLU A 87 -18.72 23.10 -37.66
CA GLU A 87 -18.73 23.88 -36.42
C GLU A 87 -19.17 23.04 -35.22
N GLU A 88 -20.23 22.21 -35.40
CA GLU A 88 -20.65 21.26 -34.35
C GLU A 88 -19.57 20.21 -34.06
N LYS A 89 -18.91 19.69 -35.09
CA LYS A 89 -17.78 18.75 -34.90
C LYS A 89 -16.66 19.39 -34.12
N ALA A 90 -16.28 20.62 -34.42
CA ALA A 90 -15.25 21.36 -33.71
C ALA A 90 -15.64 21.61 -32.23
N ALA A 91 -16.88 22.04 -31.99
CA ALA A 91 -17.39 22.25 -30.63
C ALA A 91 -17.34 20.96 -29.81
N LYS A 92 -17.80 19.82 -30.35
CA LYS A 92 -17.75 18.51 -29.69
C LYS A 92 -16.32 18.06 -29.38
N GLN A 93 -15.35 18.36 -30.26
CA GLN A 93 -13.94 18.05 -29.98
C GLN A 93 -13.36 18.89 -28.85
N ILE A 94 -13.70 20.19 -28.82
CA ILE A 94 -13.27 21.08 -27.73
C ILE A 94 -13.85 20.61 -26.38
N ASP A 95 -15.14 20.29 -26.35
CA ASP A 95 -15.81 19.78 -25.17
C ASP A 95 -15.23 18.46 -24.69
N PHE A 96 -14.89 17.55 -25.59
CA PHE A 96 -14.26 16.30 -25.28
C PHE A 96 -12.85 16.51 -24.70
N ALA A 97 -12.05 17.39 -25.32
CA ALA A 97 -10.71 17.71 -24.83
C ALA A 97 -10.75 18.30 -23.41
N LYS A 98 -11.71 19.20 -23.15
CA LYS A 98 -11.92 19.78 -21.82
C LYS A 98 -12.30 18.72 -20.79
N LYS A 99 -13.30 17.88 -21.08
CA LYS A 99 -13.74 16.80 -20.20
C LYS A 99 -12.63 15.79 -19.95
N SER A 100 -11.88 15.42 -20.98
CA SER A 100 -10.74 14.49 -20.85
C SER A 100 -9.65 15.07 -19.96
N TYR A 101 -9.36 16.36 -20.05
CA TYR A 101 -8.41 17.03 -19.20
C TYR A 101 -8.89 17.05 -17.73
N GLU A 102 -10.15 17.44 -17.49
CA GLU A 102 -10.75 17.44 -16.15
C GLU A 102 -10.74 16.05 -15.53
N ALA A 103 -11.08 15.01 -16.29
CA ALA A 103 -11.04 13.62 -15.87
C ALA A 103 -9.61 13.17 -15.52
N ALA A 104 -8.63 13.52 -16.36
CA ALA A 104 -7.23 13.20 -16.10
C ALA A 104 -6.72 13.84 -14.81
N MET A 105 -7.07 15.10 -14.56
CA MET A 105 -6.71 15.79 -13.31
C MET A 105 -7.37 15.15 -12.09
N ALA A 106 -8.66 14.83 -12.17
CA ALA A 106 -9.40 14.16 -11.10
C ALA A 106 -8.82 12.78 -10.81
N ASN A 107 -8.54 12.01 -11.85
CA ASN A 107 -7.94 10.67 -11.75
C ASN A 107 -6.55 10.71 -11.10
N THR A 108 -5.71 11.67 -11.49
CA THR A 108 -4.38 11.85 -10.90
C THR A 108 -4.47 12.17 -9.41
N LYS A 109 -5.38 13.06 -9.03
CA LYS A 109 -5.61 13.40 -7.62
C LYS A 109 -6.07 12.18 -6.83
N GLU A 110 -7.04 11.44 -7.34
CA GLU A 110 -7.57 10.25 -6.66
C GLU A 110 -6.51 9.15 -6.46
N LEU A 111 -5.67 8.90 -7.48
CA LEU A 111 -4.56 7.96 -7.34
C LEU A 111 -3.52 8.44 -6.31
N ALA A 112 -3.23 9.73 -6.27
CA ALA A 112 -2.35 10.31 -5.25
C ALA A 112 -2.93 10.17 -3.85
N ASP A 113 -4.24 10.37 -3.68
CA ASP A 113 -4.94 10.22 -2.40
C ASP A 113 -4.92 8.74 -1.93
N LEU A 114 -5.16 7.77 -2.83
CA LEU A 114 -5.06 6.34 -2.53
C LEU A 114 -3.65 5.94 -2.10
N TYR A 115 -2.64 6.44 -2.79
CA TYR A 115 -1.24 6.20 -2.45
C TYR A 115 -0.88 6.77 -1.07
N THR A 116 -1.26 8.03 -0.83
CA THR A 116 -1.00 8.73 0.44
C THR A 116 -1.70 8.04 1.60
N LYS A 117 -2.95 7.59 1.40
CA LYS A 117 -3.70 6.83 2.40
C LYS A 117 -3.01 5.53 2.77
N GLY A 118 -2.60 4.73 1.78
CA GLY A 118 -1.88 3.47 2.02
C GLY A 118 -0.57 3.67 2.79
N HIS A 119 0.18 4.73 2.47
CA HIS A 119 1.37 5.10 3.21
C HIS A 119 1.08 5.53 4.65
N ALA A 120 0.04 6.34 4.86
CA ALA A 120 -0.34 6.81 6.19
C ALA A 120 -0.76 5.65 7.10
N GLU A 121 -1.51 4.67 6.58
CA GLU A 121 -1.90 3.47 7.32
C GLU A 121 -0.69 2.62 7.73
N ALA A 122 0.28 2.44 6.84
CA ALA A 122 1.52 1.72 7.16
C ALA A 122 2.34 2.44 8.24
N LEU A 123 2.49 3.76 8.13
CA LEU A 123 3.21 4.57 9.12
C LEU A 123 2.50 4.58 10.48
N ALA A 124 1.18 4.63 10.51
CA ALA A 124 0.39 4.56 11.74
C ALA A 124 0.65 3.23 12.47
N THR A 125 0.61 2.09 11.76
CA THR A 125 0.87 0.77 12.33
C THR A 125 2.29 0.68 12.92
N ILE A 126 3.29 1.23 12.23
CA ILE A 126 4.68 1.29 12.72
C ILE A 126 4.76 2.15 13.99
N SER A 127 4.15 3.33 13.97
CA SER A 127 4.17 4.27 15.09
C SER A 127 3.53 3.68 16.34
N GLU A 128 2.36 3.05 16.18
CA GLU A 128 1.67 2.34 17.27
C GLU A 128 2.55 1.22 17.86
N ARG A 129 3.22 0.44 17.00
CA ARG A 129 4.07 -0.64 17.48
C ARG A 129 5.32 -0.13 18.20
N ILE A 130 5.94 0.95 17.71
CA ILE A 130 7.09 1.60 18.37
C ILE A 130 6.67 2.12 19.75
N THR A 131 5.51 2.76 19.84
CA THR A 131 4.98 3.27 21.11
C THR A 131 4.73 2.13 22.09
N ALA A 132 4.05 1.07 21.66
CA ALA A 132 3.80 -0.10 22.50
C ALA A 132 5.09 -0.79 22.95
N LEU A 133 6.10 -0.89 22.08
CA LEU A 133 7.40 -1.45 22.42
C LEU A 133 8.12 -0.60 23.48
N SER A 134 8.07 0.73 23.34
CA SER A 134 8.63 1.65 24.33
C SER A 134 7.99 1.45 25.72
N ASP A 135 6.67 1.28 25.77
CA ASP A 135 5.94 1.07 27.02
C ASP A 135 6.23 -0.32 27.62
N GLU A 136 6.34 -1.35 26.77
CA GLU A 136 6.77 -2.69 27.19
C GLU A 136 8.16 -2.67 27.83
N VAL A 137 9.11 -1.93 27.25
CA VAL A 137 10.47 -1.77 27.80
C VAL A 137 10.45 -1.01 29.12
N LYS A 138 9.71 0.10 29.20
CA LYS A 138 9.56 0.86 30.45
C LYS A 138 8.96 0.01 31.57
N ALA A 139 7.92 -0.77 31.27
CA ALA A 139 7.29 -1.68 32.23
C ALA A 139 8.25 -2.79 32.69
N ALA A 140 9.08 -3.32 31.81
CA ALA A 140 10.09 -4.31 32.15
C ALA A 140 11.18 -3.74 33.07
N ILE A 141 11.58 -2.48 32.88
CA ILE A 141 12.57 -1.79 33.75
C ILE A 141 11.95 -1.44 35.08
N ALA A 142 10.69 -1.04 35.15
CA ALA A 142 10.01 -0.65 36.38
C ALA A 142 9.73 -1.84 37.34
N LYS A 143 9.72 -3.07 36.85
CA LYS A 143 9.54 -4.30 37.63
C LYS A 143 10.84 -4.76 38.38
N LYS A 144 11.94 -4.07 38.17
CA LYS A 144 13.22 -4.27 38.90
C LYS A 144 13.34 -3.32 40.06
#